data_280d60f8d5b4e63186f2404d7cc580a5
#
_entry.id   280d60f8d5b4e63186f2404d7cc580a5
#
_cell.length_a   1.000
_cell.length_b   1.000
_cell.length_c   1.000
_cell.angle_alpha   90.00
_cell.angle_beta   90.00
_cell.angle_gamma   90.00
#
_symmetry.space_group_name_H-M   'P 1'
#
loop_
_entity.id
_entity.type
_entity.pdbx_description
1 polymer ?
#
loop_
_entity_poly.entity_id
_entity_poly.type
_entity_poly.pdbx_seq_one_letter_code
_entity_poly.pdbx_strand_id
1 'polypeptide(L)'
;MQDATRLVIFLHGVGSSGADLLPLAGPLRHALPGTAFAAPDAPFPFPYGMGHQWFSIAGVTEDNRAGRIKAARADFDRVIGEIIETHVFADKLDRVAFVGFSQGTIMALDALASGRWPVGAIVAFSGRLASPYPLSPGKATPVLLVHGAADSVIPAAETVKATAILQGLGVDVESRILPGVDHTISAEGIELVGEFLAGRLSN
;
A
#
# COMPACT_ATOMS: atom_id res chain seq x y z
N MET A 1 -27.75 5.12 -7.63
CA MET A 1 -26.58 4.61 -6.86
C MET A 1 -26.09 5.82 -6.08
N GLN A 2 -25.90 5.70 -4.76
CA GLN A 2 -25.24 6.77 -4.02
C GLN A 2 -23.79 6.81 -4.49
N ASP A 3 -23.29 8.02 -4.78
CA ASP A 3 -21.87 8.20 -5.13
C ASP A 3 -21.01 7.76 -3.94
N ALA A 4 -19.91 7.07 -4.24
CA ALA A 4 -18.98 6.62 -3.21
C ALA A 4 -18.38 7.85 -2.50
N THR A 5 -18.31 7.79 -1.17
CA THR A 5 -17.74 8.88 -0.35
C THR A 5 -16.27 8.67 -0.04
N ARG A 6 -15.76 7.45 -0.25
CA ARG A 6 -14.37 7.03 -0.01
C ARG A 6 -13.89 6.09 -1.13
N LEU A 7 -12.59 6.03 -1.32
CA LEU A 7 -11.96 5.10 -2.26
C LEU A 7 -10.82 4.35 -1.58
N VAL A 8 -10.83 3.02 -1.67
CA VAL A 8 -9.72 2.15 -1.25
C VAL A 8 -9.09 1.53 -2.50
N ILE A 9 -7.80 1.73 -2.67
CA ILE A 9 -7.03 1.18 -3.79
C ILE A 9 -6.10 0.08 -3.26
N PHE A 10 -6.32 -1.17 -3.68
CA PHE A 10 -5.47 -2.30 -3.35
C PHE A 10 -4.28 -2.37 -4.33
N LEU A 11 -3.07 -2.54 -3.79
CA LEU A 11 -1.82 -2.61 -4.54
C LEU A 11 -1.19 -3.98 -4.32
N HIS A 12 -1.23 -4.83 -5.33
CA HIS A 12 -0.80 -6.22 -5.23
C HIS A 12 0.72 -6.41 -5.17
N GLY A 13 1.16 -7.58 -4.73
CA GLY A 13 2.55 -8.02 -4.74
C GLY A 13 3.04 -8.44 -6.12
N VAL A 14 4.35 -8.62 -6.28
CA VAL A 14 4.97 -9.11 -7.52
C VAL A 14 4.41 -10.48 -7.90
N GLY A 15 4.12 -10.68 -9.18
CA GLY A 15 3.60 -11.94 -9.73
C GLY A 15 2.11 -12.18 -9.47
N SER A 16 1.40 -11.21 -8.87
CA SER A 16 -0.04 -11.22 -8.62
C SER A 16 -0.76 -10.24 -9.56
N SER A 17 -2.04 -10.02 -9.32
CA SER A 17 -2.92 -9.14 -10.09
C SER A 17 -3.87 -8.37 -9.17
N GLY A 18 -4.51 -7.34 -9.70
CA GLY A 18 -5.59 -6.64 -8.99
C GLY A 18 -6.75 -7.57 -8.66
N ALA A 19 -7.07 -8.50 -9.55
CA ALA A 19 -8.14 -9.49 -9.36
C ALA A 19 -7.93 -10.38 -8.13
N ASP A 20 -6.68 -10.64 -7.74
CA ASP A 20 -6.35 -11.44 -6.54
C ASP A 20 -6.65 -10.70 -5.23
N LEU A 21 -6.56 -9.35 -5.23
CA LEU A 21 -6.82 -8.54 -4.04
C LEU A 21 -8.25 -8.00 -3.96
N LEU A 22 -8.95 -7.89 -5.07
CA LEU A 22 -10.32 -7.35 -5.09
C LEU A 22 -11.30 -8.08 -4.15
N PRO A 23 -11.21 -9.40 -3.92
CA PRO A 23 -12.04 -10.10 -2.94
C PRO A 23 -11.93 -9.58 -1.51
N LEU A 24 -10.82 -8.93 -1.14
CA LEU A 24 -10.64 -8.30 0.19
C LEU A 24 -11.65 -7.16 0.44
N ALA A 25 -12.24 -6.59 -0.61
CA ALA A 25 -13.33 -5.63 -0.49
C ALA A 25 -14.57 -6.21 0.20
N GLY A 26 -14.83 -7.52 0.09
CA GLY A 26 -15.99 -8.19 0.67
C GLY A 26 -16.14 -7.91 2.18
N PRO A 27 -15.20 -8.36 3.02
CA PRO A 27 -15.25 -8.12 4.45
C PRO A 27 -15.19 -6.62 4.82
N LEU A 28 -14.47 -5.78 4.05
CA LEU A 28 -14.32 -4.36 4.34
C LEU A 28 -15.58 -3.53 4.09
N ARG A 29 -16.51 -3.97 3.24
CA ARG A 29 -17.77 -3.24 2.95
C ARG A 29 -18.62 -3.00 4.18
N HIS A 30 -18.56 -3.87 5.18
CA HIS A 30 -19.32 -3.70 6.42
C HIS A 30 -18.68 -2.62 7.31
N ALA A 31 -17.37 -2.60 7.42
CA ALA A 31 -16.63 -1.62 8.21
C ALA A 31 -16.59 -0.23 7.54
N LEU A 32 -16.65 -0.20 6.21
CA LEU A 32 -16.48 1.01 5.39
C LEU A 32 -17.67 1.19 4.42
N PRO A 33 -18.88 1.48 4.93
CA PRO A 33 -20.06 1.71 4.08
C PRO A 33 -19.83 2.92 3.16
N GLY A 34 -20.36 2.86 1.94
CA GLY A 34 -20.22 3.93 0.95
C GLY A 34 -18.83 4.05 0.32
N THR A 35 -17.97 3.02 0.46
CA THR A 35 -16.62 2.99 -0.10
C THR A 35 -16.59 2.31 -1.45
N ALA A 36 -15.96 2.94 -2.45
CA ALA A 36 -15.52 2.29 -3.67
C ALA A 36 -14.21 1.54 -3.44
N PHE A 37 -14.05 0.41 -4.12
CA PHE A 37 -12.83 -0.40 -4.06
C PHE A 37 -12.29 -0.61 -5.46
N ALA A 38 -11.01 -0.33 -5.66
CA ALA A 38 -10.29 -0.55 -6.89
C ALA A 38 -9.04 -1.39 -6.63
N ALA A 39 -8.66 -2.20 -7.59
CA ALA A 39 -7.47 -3.03 -7.53
C ALA A 39 -6.86 -3.10 -8.94
N PRO A 40 -5.97 -2.16 -9.30
CA PRO A 40 -5.33 -2.18 -10.60
C PRO A 40 -4.28 -3.29 -10.71
N ASP A 41 -4.05 -3.74 -11.93
CA ASP A 41 -2.82 -4.44 -12.24
C ASP A 41 -1.63 -3.47 -12.25
N ALA A 42 -0.49 -3.92 -11.76
CA ALA A 42 0.76 -3.20 -11.91
C ALA A 42 1.15 -3.09 -13.41
N PRO A 43 1.88 -2.04 -13.83
CA PRO A 43 2.05 -1.70 -15.25
C PRO A 43 2.88 -2.70 -16.05
N PHE A 44 3.68 -3.54 -15.41
CA PHE A 44 4.57 -4.45 -16.13
C PHE A 44 4.17 -5.91 -15.93
N PRO A 45 4.15 -6.74 -17.00
CA PRO A 45 3.96 -8.18 -16.85
C PRO A 45 5.11 -8.78 -16.03
N PHE A 46 4.78 -9.79 -15.21
CA PHE A 46 5.81 -10.53 -14.48
C PHE A 46 6.42 -11.61 -15.39
N PRO A 47 7.73 -11.57 -15.68
CA PRO A 47 8.34 -12.44 -16.70
C PRO A 47 8.45 -13.92 -16.28
N TYR A 48 8.20 -14.24 -15.01
CA TYR A 48 8.31 -15.59 -14.47
C TYR A 48 6.94 -16.19 -14.08
N GLY A 49 5.83 -15.57 -14.51
CA GLY A 49 4.47 -16.05 -14.20
C GLY A 49 3.39 -15.28 -14.92
N MET A 50 2.13 -15.49 -14.51
CA MET A 50 0.96 -14.92 -15.17
C MET A 50 0.57 -13.50 -14.69
N GLY A 51 1.16 -13.01 -13.62
CA GLY A 51 0.77 -11.74 -13.00
C GLY A 51 1.61 -10.55 -13.46
N HIS A 52 1.62 -9.52 -12.63
CA HIS A 52 2.23 -8.23 -12.90
C HIS A 52 3.23 -7.83 -11.79
N GLN A 53 4.01 -6.78 -12.05
CA GLN A 53 4.97 -6.21 -11.12
C GLN A 53 5.04 -4.69 -11.26
N TRP A 54 5.25 -3.99 -10.16
CA TRP A 54 5.43 -2.53 -10.15
C TRP A 54 6.81 -2.13 -10.64
N PHE A 55 7.82 -2.95 -10.37
CA PHE A 55 9.17 -2.84 -10.91
C PHE A 55 9.81 -4.23 -11.00
N SER A 56 10.79 -4.39 -11.88
CA SER A 56 11.46 -5.69 -12.07
C SER A 56 12.25 -6.07 -10.82
N ILE A 57 12.07 -7.33 -10.37
CA ILE A 57 12.85 -7.93 -9.29
C ILE A 57 14.13 -8.65 -9.79
N ALA A 58 14.29 -8.79 -11.09
CA ALA A 58 15.48 -9.44 -11.66
C ALA A 58 16.75 -8.67 -11.31
N GLY A 59 17.68 -9.31 -10.58
CA GLY A 59 18.93 -8.68 -10.13
C GLY A 59 18.73 -7.51 -9.14
N VAL A 60 17.63 -7.48 -8.36
CA VAL A 60 17.46 -6.51 -7.27
C VAL A 60 18.43 -6.82 -6.15
N THR A 61 19.17 -5.79 -5.73
CA THR A 61 20.05 -5.78 -4.55
C THR A 61 19.64 -4.66 -3.61
N GLU A 62 20.23 -4.61 -2.42
CA GLU A 62 20.01 -3.46 -1.51
C GLU A 62 20.44 -2.13 -2.13
N ASP A 63 21.57 -2.12 -2.83
CA ASP A 63 22.14 -0.91 -3.44
C ASP A 63 21.30 -0.36 -4.59
N ASN A 64 20.68 -1.20 -5.40
CA ASN A 64 19.93 -0.77 -6.58
C ASN A 64 18.42 -0.64 -6.39
N ARG A 65 17.87 -1.17 -5.28
CA ARG A 65 16.42 -1.20 -5.03
C ARG A 65 15.79 0.19 -5.04
N ALA A 66 16.38 1.14 -4.33
CA ALA A 66 15.88 2.50 -4.26
C ALA A 66 15.81 3.18 -5.63
N GLY A 67 16.82 2.94 -6.48
CA GLY A 67 16.85 3.44 -7.86
C GLY A 67 15.74 2.84 -8.72
N ARG A 68 15.44 1.55 -8.57
CA ARG A 68 14.35 0.87 -9.30
C ARG A 68 12.97 1.38 -8.88
N ILE A 69 12.77 1.59 -7.58
CA ILE A 69 11.53 2.19 -7.04
C ILE A 69 11.35 3.60 -7.62
N LYS A 70 12.40 4.42 -7.62
CA LYS A 70 12.36 5.75 -8.21
C LYS A 70 12.01 5.73 -9.70
N ALA A 71 12.57 4.80 -10.45
CA ALA A 71 12.27 4.64 -11.88
C ALA A 71 10.81 4.23 -12.15
N ALA A 72 10.20 3.46 -11.24
CA ALA A 72 8.81 3.00 -11.37
C ALA A 72 7.76 4.08 -11.01
N ARG A 73 8.16 5.22 -10.44
CA ARG A 73 7.23 6.26 -9.94
C ARG A 73 6.27 6.77 -11.00
N ALA A 74 6.77 7.07 -12.20
CA ALA A 74 5.93 7.64 -13.26
C ALA A 74 4.82 6.68 -13.70
N ASP A 75 5.13 5.39 -13.83
CA ASP A 75 4.14 4.38 -14.20
C ASP A 75 3.15 4.10 -13.06
N PHE A 76 3.62 4.09 -11.81
CA PHE A 76 2.76 4.02 -10.64
C PHE A 76 1.81 5.22 -10.58
N ASP A 77 2.32 6.43 -10.72
CA ASP A 77 1.54 7.67 -10.65
C ASP A 77 0.49 7.72 -11.77
N ARG A 78 0.81 7.23 -12.96
CA ARG A 78 -0.15 7.09 -14.07
C ARG A 78 -1.29 6.13 -13.73
N VAL A 79 -0.99 4.92 -13.25
CA VAL A 79 -2.00 3.92 -12.88
C VAL A 79 -2.91 4.43 -11.76
N ILE A 80 -2.34 5.04 -10.74
CA ILE A 80 -3.12 5.58 -9.61
C ILE A 80 -3.95 6.79 -10.04
N GLY A 81 -3.38 7.69 -10.85
CA GLY A 81 -4.08 8.85 -11.39
C GLY A 81 -5.32 8.46 -12.19
N GLU A 82 -5.20 7.49 -13.11
CA GLU A 82 -6.32 6.97 -13.90
C GLU A 82 -7.47 6.43 -13.03
N ILE A 83 -7.14 5.75 -11.91
CA ILE A 83 -8.15 5.25 -10.97
C ILE A 83 -8.83 6.38 -10.22
N ILE A 84 -8.05 7.33 -9.71
CA ILE A 84 -8.56 8.47 -8.95
C ILE A 84 -9.46 9.35 -9.81
N GLU A 85 -9.10 9.58 -11.07
CA GLU A 85 -9.93 10.32 -12.03
C GLU A 85 -11.22 9.56 -12.36
N THR A 86 -11.12 8.25 -12.66
CA THR A 86 -12.28 7.40 -12.97
C THR A 86 -13.31 7.38 -11.85
N HIS A 87 -12.85 7.41 -10.57
CA HIS A 87 -13.72 7.40 -9.40
C HIS A 87 -14.07 8.81 -8.88
N VAL A 88 -13.61 9.88 -9.53
CA VAL A 88 -13.89 11.29 -9.18
C VAL A 88 -13.38 11.66 -7.77
N PHE A 89 -12.13 11.31 -7.48
CA PHE A 89 -11.46 11.61 -6.20
C PHE A 89 -10.24 12.53 -6.34
N ALA A 90 -10.03 13.18 -7.48
CA ALA A 90 -8.85 14.01 -7.72
C ALA A 90 -8.72 15.20 -6.73
N ASP A 91 -9.83 15.74 -6.30
CA ASP A 91 -9.95 16.84 -5.31
C ASP A 91 -10.25 16.36 -3.88
N LYS A 92 -10.22 15.04 -3.62
CA LYS A 92 -10.62 14.38 -2.36
C LYS A 92 -9.61 13.31 -1.94
N LEU A 93 -8.31 13.58 -2.10
CA LEU A 93 -7.26 12.60 -1.77
C LEU A 93 -7.27 12.22 -0.27
N ASP A 94 -7.75 13.07 0.60
CA ASP A 94 -7.99 12.80 2.01
C ASP A 94 -9.02 11.69 2.27
N ARG A 95 -9.84 11.34 1.25
CA ARG A 95 -10.82 10.24 1.27
C ARG A 95 -10.35 9.00 0.50
N VAL A 96 -9.12 8.97 0.04
CA VAL A 96 -8.49 7.84 -0.64
C VAL A 96 -7.57 7.12 0.33
N ALA A 97 -7.61 5.79 0.35
CA ALA A 97 -6.62 4.99 1.05
C ALA A 97 -5.90 4.03 0.09
N PHE A 98 -4.61 3.82 0.33
CA PHE A 98 -3.85 2.73 -0.27
C PHE A 98 -3.75 1.56 0.70
N VAL A 99 -4.02 0.36 0.19
CA VAL A 99 -3.81 -0.89 0.92
C VAL A 99 -2.84 -1.75 0.09
N GLY A 100 -1.59 -1.77 0.49
CA GLY A 100 -0.53 -2.46 -0.24
C GLY A 100 -0.17 -3.81 0.36
N PHE A 101 0.23 -4.75 -0.49
CA PHE A 101 0.85 -6.01 -0.11
C PHE A 101 2.21 -6.17 -0.79
N SER A 102 3.24 -6.56 -0.03
CA SER A 102 4.58 -6.89 -0.53
C SER A 102 5.15 -5.77 -1.43
N GLN A 103 5.31 -5.98 -2.72
CA GLN A 103 5.77 -4.95 -3.66
C GLN A 103 4.81 -3.76 -3.75
N GLY A 104 3.49 -3.98 -3.66
CA GLY A 104 2.50 -2.90 -3.57
C GLY A 104 2.68 -2.04 -2.32
N THR A 105 3.03 -2.63 -1.17
CA THR A 105 3.42 -1.91 0.04
C THR A 105 4.65 -1.03 -0.19
N ILE A 106 5.67 -1.55 -0.89
CA ILE A 106 6.89 -0.78 -1.19
C ILE A 106 6.54 0.48 -1.99
N MET A 107 5.66 0.38 -2.97
CA MET A 107 5.23 1.52 -3.78
C MET A 107 4.35 2.49 -3.00
N ALA A 108 3.43 2.00 -2.15
CA ALA A 108 2.60 2.85 -1.28
C ALA A 108 3.46 3.66 -0.30
N LEU A 109 4.43 3.01 0.33
CA LEU A 109 5.38 3.69 1.24
C LEU A 109 6.32 4.66 0.50
N ASP A 110 6.68 4.36 -0.76
CA ASP A 110 7.44 5.30 -1.58
C ASP A 110 6.61 6.53 -1.98
N ALA A 111 5.34 6.33 -2.29
CA ALA A 111 4.41 7.42 -2.57
C ALA A 111 4.29 8.39 -1.38
N LEU A 112 4.16 7.84 -0.15
CA LEU A 112 4.20 8.60 1.09
C LEU A 112 5.55 9.29 1.30
N ALA A 113 6.64 8.51 1.28
CA ALA A 113 7.99 8.97 1.63
C ALA A 113 8.54 10.04 0.69
N SER A 114 8.01 10.14 -0.51
CA SER A 114 8.33 11.20 -1.49
C SER A 114 7.33 12.35 -1.51
N GLY A 115 6.26 12.29 -0.71
CA GLY A 115 5.21 13.32 -0.63
C GLY A 115 4.35 13.44 -1.89
N ARG A 116 4.41 12.47 -2.83
CA ARG A 116 3.70 12.55 -4.12
C ARG A 116 2.18 12.34 -3.99
N TRP A 117 1.76 11.51 -3.06
CA TRP A 117 0.36 11.12 -2.87
C TRP A 117 -0.08 11.40 -1.43
N PRO A 118 -0.63 12.59 -1.14
CA PRO A 118 -1.14 12.94 0.19
C PRO A 118 -2.54 12.34 0.40
N VAL A 119 -2.63 11.00 0.36
CA VAL A 119 -3.88 10.27 0.58
C VAL A 119 -4.28 10.28 2.05
N GLY A 120 -5.57 9.98 2.32
CA GLY A 120 -6.14 10.00 3.67
C GLY A 120 -5.57 8.94 4.60
N ALA A 121 -5.13 7.80 4.09
CA ALA A 121 -4.47 6.75 4.89
C ALA A 121 -3.69 5.76 4.03
N ILE A 122 -2.72 5.07 4.65
CA ILE A 122 -2.02 3.94 4.03
C ILE A 122 -2.03 2.75 4.99
N VAL A 123 -2.40 1.57 4.46
CA VAL A 123 -2.19 0.29 5.13
C VAL A 123 -1.19 -0.52 4.32
N ALA A 124 -0.17 -1.03 4.97
CA ALA A 124 1.00 -1.60 4.34
C ALA A 124 1.31 -3.00 4.91
N PHE A 125 0.99 -4.05 4.14
CA PHE A 125 1.22 -5.44 4.53
C PHE A 125 2.55 -5.96 4.02
N SER A 126 3.31 -6.64 4.88
CA SER A 126 4.45 -7.51 4.52
C SER A 126 5.41 -6.89 3.49
N GLY A 127 5.75 -5.60 3.68
CA GLY A 127 6.63 -4.86 2.78
C GLY A 127 7.80 -4.20 3.50
N ARG A 128 8.39 -3.20 2.87
CA ARG A 128 9.50 -2.41 3.41
C ARG A 128 9.50 -0.97 2.91
N LEU A 129 10.03 -0.06 3.70
CA LEU A 129 10.38 1.28 3.25
C LEU A 129 11.76 1.23 2.57
N ALA A 130 11.81 1.43 1.25
CA ALA A 130 13.05 1.34 0.47
C ALA A 130 13.16 2.48 -0.55
N SER A 131 12.56 3.62 -0.24
CA SER A 131 12.62 4.85 -1.03
C SER A 131 14.03 5.44 -1.03
N PRO A 132 14.45 6.09 -2.12
CA PRO A 132 15.71 6.84 -2.13
C PRO A 132 15.64 8.06 -1.20
N TYR A 133 16.75 8.36 -0.54
CA TYR A 133 16.90 9.58 0.27
C TYR A 133 17.13 10.81 -0.60
N PRO A 134 16.79 12.04 -0.09
CA PRO A 134 16.14 12.29 1.20
C PRO A 134 14.66 11.95 1.17
N LEU A 135 14.10 11.51 2.32
CA LEU A 135 12.67 11.29 2.49
C LEU A 135 11.98 12.60 2.89
N SER A 136 10.81 12.85 2.31
CA SER A 136 9.97 14.03 2.60
C SER A 136 8.49 13.63 2.66
N PRO A 137 8.10 12.81 3.66
CA PRO A 137 6.73 12.29 3.72
C PRO A 137 5.70 13.38 4.01
N GLY A 138 4.50 13.18 3.45
CA GLY A 138 3.31 13.90 3.88
C GLY A 138 2.92 13.49 5.31
N LYS A 139 3.00 14.42 6.26
CA LYS A 139 2.74 14.13 7.68
C LYS A 139 1.27 13.95 8.02
N ALA A 140 0.37 14.38 7.15
CA ALA A 140 -1.08 14.27 7.34
C ALA A 140 -1.63 12.88 7.02
N THR A 141 -0.85 12.01 6.37
CA THR A 141 -1.25 10.65 6.00
C THR A 141 -0.88 9.66 7.11
N PRO A 142 -1.82 9.16 7.92
CA PRO A 142 -1.57 8.12 8.90
C PRO A 142 -1.27 6.77 8.21
N VAL A 143 -0.45 5.96 8.85
CA VAL A 143 0.02 4.67 8.31
C VAL A 143 -0.22 3.55 9.31
N LEU A 144 -0.79 2.45 8.83
CA LEU A 144 -0.80 1.16 9.54
C LEU A 144 0.14 0.18 8.82
N LEU A 145 1.14 -0.32 9.53
CA LEU A 145 2.03 -1.37 9.06
C LEU A 145 1.62 -2.71 9.68
N VAL A 146 1.34 -3.71 8.87
CA VAL A 146 0.97 -5.06 9.34
C VAL A 146 1.94 -6.09 8.75
N HIS A 147 2.51 -6.96 9.58
CA HIS A 147 3.50 -7.93 9.14
C HIS A 147 3.35 -9.26 9.86
N GLY A 148 3.52 -10.36 9.15
CA GLY A 148 3.60 -11.69 9.76
C GLY A 148 4.93 -11.91 10.46
N ALA A 149 4.92 -12.41 11.69
CA ALA A 149 6.14 -12.72 12.43
C ALA A 149 6.94 -13.88 11.80
N ALA A 150 6.27 -14.76 11.05
CA ALA A 150 6.88 -15.90 10.37
C ALA A 150 7.20 -15.62 8.89
N ASP A 151 7.10 -14.35 8.43
CA ASP A 151 7.37 -13.97 7.04
C ASP A 151 8.82 -14.28 6.65
N SER A 152 8.97 -15.26 5.75
CA SER A 152 10.27 -15.74 5.24
C SER A 152 10.70 -15.04 3.95
N VAL A 153 9.85 -14.19 3.35
CA VAL A 153 10.12 -13.45 2.10
C VAL A 153 10.66 -12.05 2.40
N ILE A 154 9.95 -11.31 3.25
CA ILE A 154 10.38 -10.00 3.76
C ILE A 154 10.35 -10.09 5.29
N PRO A 155 11.50 -10.01 5.96
CA PRO A 155 11.54 -10.11 7.42
C PRO A 155 10.72 -9.02 8.11
N ALA A 156 9.98 -9.36 9.17
CA ALA A 156 9.19 -8.42 9.97
C ALA A 156 10.02 -7.27 10.55
N ALA A 157 11.34 -7.43 10.69
CA ALA A 157 12.27 -6.37 11.05
C ALA A 157 12.22 -5.15 10.12
N GLU A 158 11.81 -5.34 8.86
CA GLU A 158 11.64 -4.23 7.92
C GLU A 158 10.47 -3.31 8.33
N THR A 159 9.39 -3.86 8.88
CA THR A 159 8.31 -3.07 9.47
C THR A 159 8.78 -2.29 10.69
N VAL A 160 9.57 -2.90 11.57
CA VAL A 160 10.14 -2.21 12.75
C VAL A 160 11.01 -1.01 12.29
N LYS A 161 11.87 -1.21 11.29
CA LYS A 161 12.70 -0.13 10.72
C LYS A 161 11.85 0.96 10.10
N ALA A 162 10.85 0.60 9.28
CA ALA A 162 9.96 1.57 8.63
C ALA A 162 9.20 2.40 9.67
N THR A 163 8.68 1.77 10.72
CA THR A 163 8.01 2.45 11.84
C THR A 163 8.92 3.51 12.47
N ALA A 164 10.14 3.12 12.85
CA ALA A 164 11.07 4.04 13.50
C ALA A 164 11.46 5.24 12.59
N ILE A 165 11.70 4.98 11.31
CA ILE A 165 12.06 6.03 10.34
C ILE A 165 10.89 7.00 10.15
N LEU A 166 9.68 6.51 9.87
CA LEU A 166 8.52 7.34 9.58
C LEU A 166 8.08 8.14 10.81
N GLN A 167 8.08 7.53 12.01
CA GLN A 167 7.80 8.24 13.26
C GLN A 167 8.86 9.31 13.53
N GLY A 168 10.15 9.04 13.28
CA GLY A 168 11.23 10.01 13.37
C GLY A 168 11.07 11.21 12.43
N LEU A 169 10.34 11.04 11.32
CA LEU A 169 9.97 12.10 10.37
C LEU A 169 8.64 12.79 10.70
N GLY A 170 7.98 12.38 11.79
CA GLY A 170 6.74 12.98 12.28
C GLY A 170 5.47 12.47 11.62
N VAL A 171 5.53 11.28 11.00
CA VAL A 171 4.35 10.58 10.48
C VAL A 171 3.64 9.83 11.61
N ASP A 172 2.30 9.86 11.64
CA ASP A 172 1.48 9.03 12.55
C ASP A 172 1.51 7.58 12.05
N VAL A 173 2.22 6.69 12.77
CA VAL A 173 2.42 5.29 12.38
C VAL A 173 2.01 4.34 13.50
N GLU A 174 1.09 3.45 13.17
CA GLU A 174 0.79 2.25 13.95
C GLU A 174 1.44 1.04 13.30
N SER A 175 1.87 0.05 14.10
CA SER A 175 2.40 -1.21 13.56
C SER A 175 1.89 -2.41 14.35
N ARG A 176 1.67 -3.52 13.64
CA ARG A 176 1.24 -4.81 14.19
C ARG A 176 2.08 -5.93 13.59
N ILE A 177 2.70 -6.72 14.44
CA ILE A 177 3.41 -7.96 14.05
C ILE A 177 2.56 -9.14 14.51
N LEU A 178 2.04 -9.91 13.57
CA LEU A 178 1.08 -10.98 13.81
C LEU A 178 1.79 -12.32 14.02
N PRO A 179 1.68 -12.94 15.22
CA PRO A 179 2.34 -14.22 15.50
C PRO A 179 1.85 -15.34 14.57
N GLY A 180 2.79 -16.16 14.07
CA GLY A 180 2.49 -17.34 13.25
C GLY A 180 2.02 -17.04 11.81
N VAL A 181 1.87 -15.78 11.44
CA VAL A 181 1.52 -15.37 10.08
C VAL A 181 2.79 -15.28 9.24
N ASP A 182 2.77 -15.88 8.05
CA ASP A 182 3.83 -15.82 7.06
C ASP A 182 3.65 -14.64 6.06
N HIS A 183 4.17 -14.76 4.81
CA HIS A 183 4.06 -13.72 3.78
C HIS A 183 2.66 -13.70 3.15
N THR A 184 1.66 -13.22 3.89
CA THR A 184 0.25 -13.21 3.46
C THR A 184 -0.54 -12.07 4.12
N ILE A 185 -1.76 -11.82 3.63
CA ILE A 185 -2.78 -10.99 4.28
C ILE A 185 -3.73 -11.92 5.02
N SER A 186 -3.67 -11.92 6.35
CA SER A 186 -4.54 -12.75 7.20
C SER A 186 -5.93 -12.13 7.41
N ALA A 187 -6.89 -12.93 7.89
CA ALA A 187 -8.22 -12.43 8.27
C ALA A 187 -8.13 -11.35 9.37
N GLU A 188 -7.31 -11.59 10.42
CA GLU A 188 -7.02 -10.59 11.45
C GLU A 188 -6.44 -9.30 10.86
N GLY A 189 -5.55 -9.42 9.86
CA GLY A 189 -5.01 -8.26 9.15
C GLY A 189 -6.10 -7.43 8.45
N ILE A 190 -7.10 -8.07 7.86
CA ILE A 190 -8.23 -7.37 7.21
C ILE A 190 -9.15 -6.70 8.26
N GLU A 191 -9.35 -7.29 9.41
CA GLU A 191 -10.09 -6.65 10.52
C GLU A 191 -9.38 -5.36 10.95
N LEU A 192 -8.05 -5.40 11.13
CA LEU A 192 -7.23 -4.22 11.43
C LEU A 192 -7.35 -3.12 10.36
N VAL A 193 -7.42 -3.48 9.07
CA VAL A 193 -7.68 -2.51 7.98
C VAL A 193 -9.02 -1.81 8.19
N GLY A 194 -10.08 -2.58 8.44
CA GLY A 194 -11.43 -2.04 8.63
C GLY A 194 -11.49 -1.06 9.80
N GLU A 195 -10.95 -1.43 10.95
CA GLU A 195 -10.89 -0.60 12.15
C GLU A 195 -10.07 0.70 11.91
N PHE A 196 -8.88 0.56 11.35
CA PHE A 196 -7.99 1.68 11.10
C PHE A 196 -8.60 2.68 10.12
N LEU A 197 -9.09 2.21 8.97
CA LEU A 197 -9.64 3.09 7.94
C LEU A 197 -10.97 3.73 8.37
N ALA A 198 -11.82 3.02 9.12
CA ALA A 198 -13.05 3.60 9.67
C ALA A 198 -12.79 4.79 10.60
N GLY A 199 -11.68 4.75 11.34
CA GLY A 199 -11.27 5.84 12.24
C GLY A 199 -10.48 6.98 11.56
N ARG A 200 -9.97 6.78 10.35
CA ARG A 200 -9.02 7.72 9.71
C ARG A 200 -9.55 8.35 8.42
N LEU A 201 -10.40 7.67 7.66
CA LEU A 201 -10.99 8.25 6.45
C LEU A 201 -12.25 9.04 6.81
N SER A 202 -12.25 10.33 6.50
CA SER A 202 -13.41 11.22 6.63
C SER A 202 -14.60 10.72 5.81
N ASN A 203 -15.82 10.98 6.29
CA ASN A 203 -17.08 10.73 5.54
C ASN A 203 -17.30 11.79 4.46
#